data_56ba18e0246d3f0c316a39e599f02c59
#
_entry.id   56ba18e0246d3f0c316a39e599f02c59
#
_cell.length_a   1.000
_cell.length_b   1.000
_cell.length_c   1.000
_cell.angle_alpha   90.00
_cell.angle_beta   90.00
_cell.angle_gamma   90.00
#
_symmetry.space_group_name_H-M   'P 1'
#
loop_
_entity.id
_entity.type
_entity.pdbx_description
1 polymer ?
#
loop_
_entity_poly.entity_id
_entity_poly.type
_entity_poly.pdbx_seq_one_letter_code
_entity_poly.pdbx_strand_id
1 'polypeptide(L)'
;FFKGEHEGTWVAWSKHEGRGRFETHTDFEPESYPNLTVRRVPLSPADVETFYQRFSKEAFWPTLHTFWERARFREEDWQTYLQVNQKFAEATADEAAEGATVWIHDYNLWMVPAYLRARRPDLKIAFFHHTYFPSADVFNVVPWRREIIGSLLQCDYIGFHIPRQVENFVDAARGAFPFKTVARESCAPRFQTYGCAVGLGSMTS
;
A
#
# COMPACT_ATOMS: atom_id res chain seq x y z
N PHE A 1 18.10 6.28 -5.24
CA PHE A 1 17.08 7.30 -5.49
C PHE A 1 17.36 8.54 -4.62
N PHE A 2 17.44 8.41 -3.31
CA PHE A 2 17.62 9.53 -2.36
C PHE A 2 19.06 10.00 -2.13
N LYS A 3 20.05 9.46 -2.83
CA LYS A 3 21.45 9.94 -2.82
C LYS A 3 21.71 11.05 -3.85
N GLY A 4 20.73 11.37 -4.69
CA GLY A 4 20.83 12.39 -5.73
C GLY A 4 20.19 13.73 -5.32
N GLU A 5 19.89 14.55 -6.31
CA GLU A 5 19.29 15.89 -6.14
C GLU A 5 17.79 15.87 -5.83
N HIS A 6 17.16 14.69 -5.78
CA HIS A 6 15.73 14.56 -5.52
C HIS A 6 15.41 14.62 -4.04
N GLU A 7 14.54 15.54 -3.68
CA GLU A 7 13.94 15.58 -2.36
C GLU A 7 12.88 14.47 -2.22
N GLY A 8 12.81 13.88 -1.03
CA GLY A 8 11.85 12.83 -0.74
C GLY A 8 11.51 12.73 0.73
N THR A 9 10.29 12.29 1.00
CA THR A 9 9.84 11.99 2.36
C THR A 9 9.52 10.51 2.49
N TRP A 10 10.12 9.87 3.48
CA TRP A 10 9.79 8.50 3.85
C TRP A 10 8.75 8.51 4.97
N VAL A 11 7.52 8.14 4.66
CA VAL A 11 6.44 8.03 5.65
C VAL A 11 6.50 6.66 6.30
N ALA A 12 6.78 6.61 7.61
CA ALA A 12 6.93 5.38 8.37
C ALA A 12 6.24 5.50 9.74
N TRP A 13 5.74 4.38 10.28
CA TRP A 13 5.19 4.41 11.63
C TRP A 13 6.28 4.36 12.71
N SER A 14 5.95 4.92 13.86
CA SER A 14 6.78 4.84 15.06
C SER A 14 5.89 4.62 16.28
N LYS A 15 6.30 3.71 17.16
CA LYS A 15 5.57 3.44 18.40
C LYS A 15 5.58 4.69 19.30
N HIS A 16 4.41 5.07 19.79
CA HIS A 16 4.25 6.19 20.72
C HIS A 16 3.37 5.78 21.91
N GLU A 17 3.93 5.89 23.10
CA GLU A 17 3.24 5.48 24.34
C GLU A 17 2.29 6.55 24.92
N GLY A 18 2.04 7.64 24.17
CA GLY A 18 1.15 8.73 24.59
C GLY A 18 1.75 9.65 25.66
N ARG A 19 3.04 9.49 26.02
CA ARG A 19 3.74 10.33 26.98
C ARG A 19 4.69 11.29 26.27
N GLY A 20 4.61 12.57 26.59
CA GLY A 20 5.47 13.61 26.00
C GLY A 20 5.04 14.04 24.60
N ARG A 21 5.81 14.98 24.03
CA ARG A 21 5.62 15.49 22.66
C ARG A 21 6.16 14.45 21.67
N PHE A 22 5.36 14.09 20.67
CA PHE A 22 5.79 13.24 19.58
C PHE A 22 6.42 14.10 18.48
N GLU A 23 7.66 13.82 18.13
CA GLU A 23 8.32 14.44 17.00
C GLU A 23 7.92 13.71 15.72
N THR A 24 7.21 14.43 14.86
CA THR A 24 6.65 13.89 13.63
C THR A 24 7.67 13.76 12.50
N HIS A 25 8.78 14.48 12.59
CA HIS A 25 9.84 14.46 11.59
C HIS A 25 11.17 14.10 12.23
N THR A 26 12.01 13.45 11.47
CA THR A 26 13.41 13.17 11.83
C THR A 26 14.23 13.00 10.55
N ASP A 27 15.51 13.25 10.63
CA ASP A 27 16.44 12.97 9.56
C ASP A 27 16.87 11.51 9.63
N PHE A 28 17.17 10.93 8.49
CA PHE A 28 17.74 9.60 8.38
C PHE A 28 19.11 9.68 7.73
N GLU A 29 20.17 9.40 8.50
CA GLU A 29 21.55 9.44 8.04
C GLU A 29 21.83 10.67 7.16
N PRO A 30 21.74 11.91 7.70
CA PRO A 30 21.74 13.13 6.90
C PRO A 30 23.03 13.32 6.07
N GLU A 31 24.15 12.73 6.49
CA GLU A 31 25.37 12.71 5.72
C GLU A 31 25.27 11.85 4.44
N SER A 32 24.52 10.75 4.51
CA SER A 32 24.32 9.82 3.38
C SER A 32 23.12 10.19 2.51
N TYR A 33 22.10 10.80 3.09
CA TYR A 33 20.81 11.12 2.46
C TYR A 33 20.34 12.52 2.83
N PRO A 34 21.04 13.60 2.38
CA PRO A 34 20.75 14.97 2.81
C PRO A 34 19.36 15.47 2.40
N ASN A 35 18.75 14.86 1.38
CA ASN A 35 17.45 15.25 0.82
C ASN A 35 16.32 14.31 1.23
N LEU A 36 16.55 13.45 2.25
CA LEU A 36 15.53 12.51 2.75
C LEU A 36 15.06 12.90 4.14
N THR A 37 13.79 13.29 4.23
CA THR A 37 13.11 13.50 5.50
C THR A 37 12.27 12.27 5.86
N VAL A 38 12.21 11.90 7.12
CA VAL A 38 11.32 10.85 7.62
C VAL A 38 10.13 11.48 8.33
N ARG A 39 8.94 11.26 7.81
CA ARG A 39 7.66 11.59 8.45
C ARG A 39 7.19 10.40 9.28
N ARG A 40 7.13 10.58 10.59
CA ARG A 40 6.74 9.53 11.52
C ARG A 40 5.24 9.56 11.79
N VAL A 41 4.56 8.42 11.65
CA VAL A 41 3.15 8.23 11.99
C VAL A 41 3.07 7.60 13.38
N PRO A 42 2.50 8.29 14.39
CA PRO A 42 2.42 7.74 15.74
C PRO A 42 1.39 6.61 15.80
N LEU A 43 1.84 5.44 16.21
CA LEU A 43 0.97 4.30 16.53
C LEU A 43 1.09 3.96 18.01
N SER A 44 -0.03 3.82 18.69
CA SER A 44 -0.06 3.32 20.07
C SER A 44 0.45 1.87 20.14
N PRO A 45 0.89 1.38 21.30
CA PRO A 45 1.21 -0.04 21.47
C PRO A 45 0.07 -0.97 21.06
N ALA A 46 -1.18 -0.58 21.32
CA ALA A 46 -2.36 -1.35 20.94
C ALA A 46 -2.57 -1.35 19.40
N ASP A 47 -2.34 -0.19 18.73
CA ASP A 47 -2.38 -0.13 17.25
C ASP A 47 -1.33 -1.08 16.65
N VAL A 48 -0.10 -1.05 17.15
CA VAL A 48 1.00 -1.90 16.65
C VAL A 48 0.68 -3.38 16.86
N GLU A 49 0.20 -3.75 18.05
CA GLU A 49 -0.18 -5.14 18.35
C GLU A 49 -1.30 -5.60 17.40
N THR A 50 -2.38 -4.82 17.26
CA THR A 50 -3.53 -5.21 16.44
C THR A 50 -3.22 -5.17 14.96
N PHE A 51 -2.69 -4.05 14.46
CA PHE A 51 -2.44 -3.83 13.03
C PHE A 51 -1.32 -4.71 12.49
N TYR A 52 -0.16 -4.69 13.14
CA TYR A 52 1.05 -5.30 12.61
C TYR A 52 1.27 -6.72 13.09
N GLN A 53 1.15 -6.97 14.42
CA GLN A 53 1.47 -8.29 14.96
C GLN A 53 0.32 -9.29 14.75
N ARG A 54 -0.93 -8.86 14.95
CA ARG A 54 -2.08 -9.76 14.86
C ARG A 54 -2.71 -9.78 13.48
N PHE A 55 -3.31 -8.66 13.04
CA PHE A 55 -4.10 -8.65 11.82
C PHE A 55 -3.29 -8.98 10.57
N SER A 56 -2.15 -8.30 10.37
CA SER A 56 -1.30 -8.56 9.21
C SER A 56 -0.78 -10.01 9.16
N LYS A 57 -0.46 -10.59 10.31
CA LYS A 57 0.12 -11.94 10.40
C LYS A 57 -0.92 -13.06 10.50
N GLU A 58 -2.09 -12.82 11.08
CA GLU A 58 -3.12 -13.85 11.24
C GLU A 58 -4.16 -13.83 10.12
N ALA A 59 -4.44 -12.67 9.49
CA ALA A 59 -5.42 -12.58 8.41
C ALA A 59 -4.74 -12.62 7.03
N PHE A 60 -3.90 -11.64 6.73
CA PHE A 60 -3.37 -11.48 5.37
C PHE A 60 -2.19 -12.40 5.06
N TRP A 61 -1.21 -12.50 5.93
CA TRP A 61 -0.03 -13.32 5.69
C TRP A 61 -0.36 -14.77 5.33
N PRO A 62 -1.21 -15.50 6.08
CA PRO A 62 -1.59 -16.86 5.70
C PRO A 62 -2.31 -16.91 4.35
N THR A 63 -3.23 -15.97 4.10
CA THR A 63 -3.97 -15.92 2.83
C THR A 63 -3.04 -15.70 1.64
N LEU A 64 -2.11 -14.73 1.75
CA LEU A 64 -1.15 -14.42 0.69
C LEU A 64 -0.20 -15.59 0.39
N HIS A 65 0.11 -16.41 1.39
CA HIS A 65 0.94 -17.61 1.26
C HIS A 65 0.15 -18.91 1.02
N THR A 66 -1.13 -18.79 0.64
CA THR A 66 -2.01 -19.93 0.33
C THR A 66 -2.36 -20.87 1.48
N PHE A 67 -2.11 -20.43 2.73
CA PHE A 67 -2.53 -21.12 3.96
C PHE A 67 -3.84 -20.53 4.50
N TRP A 68 -4.77 -20.26 3.59
CA TRP A 68 -6.02 -19.54 3.86
C TRP A 68 -6.86 -20.20 4.97
N GLU A 69 -6.80 -21.51 5.15
CA GLU A 69 -7.48 -22.24 6.23
C GLU A 69 -6.99 -21.85 7.63
N ARG A 70 -5.79 -21.21 7.72
CA ARG A 70 -5.23 -20.68 8.98
C ARG A 70 -5.56 -19.21 9.20
N ALA A 71 -6.12 -18.55 8.21
CA ALA A 71 -6.44 -17.13 8.31
C ALA A 71 -7.53 -16.87 9.37
N ARG A 72 -7.37 -15.79 10.11
CA ARG A 72 -8.31 -15.30 11.13
C ARG A 72 -8.74 -13.89 10.79
N PHE A 73 -9.99 -13.75 10.40
CA PHE A 73 -10.59 -12.46 10.04
C PHE A 73 -11.49 -12.01 11.19
N ARG A 74 -11.14 -10.87 11.80
CA ARG A 74 -11.91 -10.21 12.87
C ARG A 74 -12.24 -8.80 12.44
N GLU A 75 -13.51 -8.40 12.58
CA GLU A 75 -13.98 -7.08 12.17
C GLU A 75 -13.29 -5.96 12.96
N GLU A 76 -13.08 -6.14 14.27
CA GLU A 76 -12.40 -5.16 15.11
C GLU A 76 -10.94 -4.90 14.68
N ASP A 77 -10.25 -5.94 14.21
CA ASP A 77 -8.89 -5.82 13.69
C ASP A 77 -8.88 -5.08 12.34
N TRP A 78 -9.87 -5.35 11.50
CA TRP A 78 -10.08 -4.62 10.25
C TRP A 78 -10.31 -3.13 10.50
N GLN A 79 -11.11 -2.76 11.47
CA GLN A 79 -11.35 -1.36 11.82
C GLN A 79 -10.04 -0.67 12.25
N THR A 80 -9.19 -1.33 13.04
CA THR A 80 -7.86 -0.80 13.40
C THR A 80 -6.97 -0.67 12.16
N TYR A 81 -7.01 -1.65 11.25
CA TYR A 81 -6.26 -1.60 10.00
C TYR A 81 -6.68 -0.39 9.13
N LEU A 82 -7.97 -0.11 9.01
CA LEU A 82 -8.49 1.07 8.32
C LEU A 82 -7.99 2.37 8.95
N GLN A 83 -8.07 2.48 10.28
CA GLN A 83 -7.61 3.67 11.01
C GLN A 83 -6.12 3.92 10.81
N VAL A 84 -5.29 2.88 10.86
CA VAL A 84 -3.85 3.02 10.63
C VAL A 84 -3.57 3.43 9.19
N ASN A 85 -4.22 2.81 8.20
CA ASN A 85 -4.08 3.21 6.80
C ASN A 85 -4.51 4.66 6.56
N GLN A 86 -5.56 5.12 7.24
CA GLN A 86 -6.00 6.51 7.18
C GLN A 86 -4.93 7.46 7.74
N LYS A 87 -4.33 7.15 8.90
CA LYS A 87 -3.21 7.93 9.47
C LYS A 87 -2.03 8.05 8.49
N PHE A 88 -1.69 6.96 7.78
CA PHE A 88 -0.65 6.97 6.75
C PHE A 88 -1.03 7.86 5.55
N ALA A 89 -2.26 7.76 5.08
CA ALA A 89 -2.75 8.58 3.97
C ALA A 89 -2.76 10.07 4.32
N GLU A 90 -3.18 10.43 5.55
CA GLU A 90 -3.17 11.79 6.06
C GLU A 90 -1.73 12.34 6.14
N ALA A 91 -0.83 11.61 6.78
CA ALA A 91 0.57 12.00 6.87
C ALA A 91 1.22 12.18 5.49
N THR A 92 0.90 11.28 4.54
CA THR A 92 1.40 11.36 3.16
C THR A 92 0.82 12.56 2.43
N ALA A 93 -0.48 12.84 2.60
CA ALA A 93 -1.15 13.98 1.96
C ALA A 93 -0.60 15.33 2.43
N ASP A 94 -0.23 15.40 3.72
CA ASP A 94 0.32 16.60 4.33
C ASP A 94 1.77 16.88 3.86
N GLU A 95 2.54 15.84 3.55
CA GLU A 95 3.94 15.96 3.11
C GLU A 95 4.10 16.12 1.58
N ALA A 96 3.17 15.55 0.81
CA ALA A 96 3.33 15.50 -0.63
C ALA A 96 3.17 16.87 -1.28
N ALA A 97 4.16 17.29 -2.07
CA ALA A 97 4.06 18.45 -2.95
C ALA A 97 2.93 18.26 -3.98
N GLU A 98 2.50 19.35 -4.62
CA GLU A 98 1.50 19.28 -5.69
C GLU A 98 2.01 18.42 -6.86
N GLY A 99 1.19 17.49 -7.32
CA GLY A 99 1.52 16.57 -8.42
C GLY A 99 2.63 15.56 -8.11
N ALA A 100 3.03 15.42 -6.84
CA ALA A 100 4.09 14.50 -6.44
C ALA A 100 3.74 13.03 -6.76
N THR A 101 4.78 12.22 -6.88
CA THR A 101 4.64 10.76 -6.98
C THR A 101 4.75 10.14 -5.59
N VAL A 102 3.72 9.40 -5.19
CA VAL A 102 3.68 8.63 -3.94
C VAL A 102 3.88 7.16 -4.27
N TRP A 103 4.88 6.53 -3.64
CA TRP A 103 5.17 5.11 -3.83
C TRP A 103 4.83 4.34 -2.56
N ILE A 104 3.75 3.54 -2.63
CA ILE A 104 3.22 2.77 -1.51
C ILE A 104 3.71 1.33 -1.61
N HIS A 105 4.03 0.73 -0.46
CA HIS A 105 4.60 -0.61 -0.41
C HIS A 105 3.75 -1.57 0.41
N ASP A 106 3.46 -2.72 -0.21
CA ASP A 106 3.00 -3.97 0.38
C ASP A 106 1.62 -3.94 1.08
N TYR A 107 1.14 -5.12 1.42
CA TYR A 107 -0.23 -5.41 1.86
C TYR A 107 -0.67 -4.71 3.16
N ASN A 108 0.29 -4.24 3.95
CA ASN A 108 -0.04 -3.46 5.15
C ASN A 108 -0.72 -2.12 4.84
N LEU A 109 -0.56 -1.61 3.63
CA LEU A 109 -1.03 -0.28 3.23
C LEU A 109 -2.04 -0.33 2.06
N TRP A 110 -2.76 -1.43 1.89
CA TRP A 110 -3.71 -1.60 0.78
C TRP A 110 -4.83 -0.57 0.74
N MET A 111 -5.19 0.05 1.89
CA MET A 111 -6.27 1.05 1.93
C MET A 111 -5.78 2.48 1.77
N VAL A 112 -4.47 2.72 1.85
CA VAL A 112 -3.88 4.06 1.66
C VAL A 112 -4.23 4.67 0.30
N PRO A 113 -4.20 3.95 -0.84
CA PRO A 113 -4.53 4.52 -2.13
C PRO A 113 -5.91 5.18 -2.19
N ALA A 114 -6.95 4.53 -1.64
CA ALA A 114 -8.31 5.07 -1.63
C ALA A 114 -8.41 6.37 -0.82
N TYR A 115 -7.85 6.37 0.39
CA TYR A 115 -7.87 7.55 1.26
C TYR A 115 -7.05 8.70 0.68
N LEU A 116 -5.91 8.39 0.08
CA LEU A 116 -5.03 9.39 -0.51
C LEU A 116 -5.65 9.99 -1.76
N ARG A 117 -6.22 9.19 -2.65
CA ARG A 117 -6.88 9.67 -3.87
C ARG A 117 -8.07 10.58 -3.56
N ALA A 118 -8.87 10.25 -2.54
CA ALA A 118 -9.99 11.07 -2.11
C ALA A 118 -9.55 12.45 -1.58
N ARG A 119 -8.38 12.53 -0.96
CA ARG A 119 -7.85 13.75 -0.35
C ARG A 119 -6.98 14.57 -1.31
N ARG A 120 -6.21 13.91 -2.15
CA ARG A 120 -5.22 14.49 -3.07
C ARG A 120 -5.34 13.85 -4.47
N PRO A 121 -6.33 14.29 -5.25
CA PRO A 121 -6.54 13.74 -6.61
C PRO A 121 -5.42 14.11 -7.60
N ASP A 122 -4.60 15.10 -7.29
CA ASP A 122 -3.45 15.56 -8.06
C ASP A 122 -2.26 14.60 -8.03
N LEU A 123 -2.16 13.74 -7.00
CA LEU A 123 -0.99 12.89 -6.80
C LEU A 123 -0.96 11.72 -7.80
N LYS A 124 0.25 11.34 -8.19
CA LYS A 124 0.52 10.09 -8.90
C LYS A 124 0.78 8.98 -7.88
N ILE A 125 -0.08 7.97 -7.85
CA ILE A 125 0.00 6.90 -6.85
C ILE A 125 0.54 5.63 -7.51
N ALA A 126 1.75 5.23 -7.13
CA ALA A 126 2.33 3.95 -7.47
C ALA A 126 2.28 3.01 -6.27
N PHE A 127 1.94 1.76 -6.50
CA PHE A 127 1.93 0.71 -5.48
C PHE A 127 2.84 -0.43 -5.90
N PHE A 128 3.63 -0.96 -4.98
CA PHE A 128 4.43 -2.16 -5.22
C PHE A 128 4.12 -3.25 -4.19
N HIS A 129 3.68 -4.40 -4.68
CA HIS A 129 3.35 -5.56 -3.87
C HIS A 129 4.57 -6.48 -3.73
N HIS A 130 5.23 -6.45 -2.58
CA HIS A 130 6.43 -7.25 -2.32
C HIS A 130 6.10 -8.69 -1.97
N THR A 131 4.99 -8.91 -1.27
CA THR A 131 4.52 -10.24 -0.90
C THR A 131 3.83 -10.90 -2.09
N TYR A 132 3.75 -12.22 -2.11
CA TYR A 132 3.02 -12.95 -3.14
C TYR A 132 1.55 -12.51 -3.20
N PHE A 133 1.02 -12.27 -4.41
CA PHE A 133 -0.42 -12.06 -4.61
C PHE A 133 -1.04 -13.37 -5.10
N PRO A 134 -1.95 -14.00 -4.31
CA PRO A 134 -2.48 -15.32 -4.58
C PRO A 134 -3.49 -15.30 -5.75
N SER A 135 -3.90 -16.50 -6.19
CA SER A 135 -4.98 -16.64 -7.18
C SER A 135 -6.28 -16.02 -6.66
N ALA A 136 -7.16 -15.64 -7.59
CA ALA A 136 -8.46 -15.06 -7.25
C ALA A 136 -9.29 -15.96 -6.33
N ASP A 137 -9.24 -17.28 -6.51
CA ASP A 137 -9.96 -18.25 -5.66
C ASP A 137 -9.51 -18.16 -4.21
N VAL A 138 -8.19 -18.06 -3.98
CA VAL A 138 -7.63 -17.91 -2.63
C VAL A 138 -7.92 -16.51 -2.08
N PHE A 139 -7.75 -15.45 -2.90
CA PHE A 139 -8.02 -14.09 -2.43
C PHE A 139 -9.49 -13.84 -2.08
N ASN A 140 -10.39 -14.58 -2.71
CA ASN A 140 -11.85 -14.50 -2.46
C ASN A 140 -12.27 -14.90 -1.04
N VAL A 141 -11.41 -15.55 -0.25
CA VAL A 141 -11.71 -15.85 1.17
C VAL A 141 -11.62 -14.58 2.05
N VAL A 142 -10.96 -13.52 1.58
CA VAL A 142 -10.85 -12.25 2.32
C VAL A 142 -12.21 -11.56 2.34
N PRO A 143 -12.82 -11.30 3.53
CA PRO A 143 -14.13 -10.68 3.62
C PRO A 143 -14.18 -9.30 2.92
N TRP A 144 -13.13 -8.51 3.08
CA TRP A 144 -13.00 -7.12 2.60
C TRP A 144 -12.28 -7.03 1.24
N ARG A 145 -12.30 -8.10 0.44
CA ARG A 145 -11.61 -8.15 -0.86
C ARG A 145 -12.06 -7.06 -1.83
N ARG A 146 -13.34 -6.67 -1.80
CA ARG A 146 -13.87 -5.62 -2.69
C ARG A 146 -13.32 -4.26 -2.31
N GLU A 147 -13.28 -3.94 -1.03
CA GLU A 147 -12.74 -2.71 -0.48
C GLU A 147 -11.25 -2.61 -0.81
N ILE A 148 -10.49 -3.67 -0.60
CA ILE A 148 -9.05 -3.75 -0.88
C ILE A 148 -8.77 -3.57 -2.37
N ILE A 149 -9.42 -4.35 -3.23
CA ILE A 149 -9.27 -4.22 -4.69
C ILE A 149 -9.72 -2.83 -5.13
N GLY A 150 -10.84 -2.32 -4.62
CA GLY A 150 -11.33 -0.98 -4.92
C GLY A 150 -10.34 0.12 -4.57
N SER A 151 -9.61 -0.03 -3.46
CA SER A 151 -8.54 0.87 -3.07
C SER A 151 -7.33 0.77 -4.00
N LEU A 152 -6.86 -0.43 -4.28
CA LEU A 152 -5.74 -0.64 -5.19
C LEU A 152 -6.03 -0.11 -6.61
N LEU A 153 -7.28 -0.18 -7.06
CA LEU A 153 -7.72 0.41 -8.33
C LEU A 153 -7.74 1.96 -8.35
N GLN A 154 -7.39 2.64 -7.25
CA GLN A 154 -7.14 4.09 -7.23
C GLN A 154 -5.68 4.44 -7.56
N CYS A 155 -4.79 3.46 -7.66
CA CYS A 155 -3.42 3.67 -8.08
C CYS A 155 -3.36 3.96 -9.59
N ASP A 156 -2.39 4.79 -10.00
CA ASP A 156 -2.05 4.96 -11.42
C ASP A 156 -1.21 3.78 -11.92
N TYR A 157 -0.51 3.13 -10.99
CA TYR A 157 0.41 2.03 -11.29
C TYR A 157 0.49 1.04 -10.14
N ILE A 158 0.46 -0.27 -10.46
CA ILE A 158 0.68 -1.35 -9.48
C ILE A 158 1.74 -2.31 -10.03
N GLY A 159 2.81 -2.50 -9.26
CA GLY A 159 3.90 -3.39 -9.59
C GLY A 159 3.89 -4.68 -8.75
N PHE A 160 4.34 -5.77 -9.38
CA PHE A 160 4.54 -7.08 -8.76
C PHE A 160 5.88 -7.67 -9.18
N HIS A 161 6.39 -8.67 -8.46
CA HIS A 161 7.67 -9.29 -8.78
C HIS A 161 7.66 -10.14 -10.06
N ILE A 162 6.55 -10.81 -10.36
CA ILE A 162 6.47 -11.76 -11.48
C ILE A 162 5.13 -11.64 -12.23
N PRO A 163 5.09 -12.01 -13.54
CA PRO A 163 3.88 -11.93 -14.37
C PRO A 163 2.68 -12.68 -13.78
N ARG A 164 2.91 -13.82 -13.14
CA ARG A 164 1.84 -14.62 -12.54
C ARG A 164 1.06 -13.85 -11.47
N GLN A 165 1.71 -13.02 -10.67
CA GLN A 165 1.04 -12.20 -9.65
C GLN A 165 0.18 -11.11 -10.29
N VAL A 166 0.62 -10.56 -11.42
CA VAL A 166 -0.20 -9.61 -12.23
C VAL A 166 -1.48 -10.30 -12.72
N GLU A 167 -1.37 -11.50 -13.26
CA GLU A 167 -2.51 -12.29 -13.72
C GLU A 167 -3.50 -12.54 -12.57
N ASN A 168 -3.00 -12.99 -11.43
CA ASN A 168 -3.79 -13.23 -10.22
C ASN A 168 -4.53 -11.96 -9.77
N PHE A 169 -3.84 -10.82 -9.75
CA PHE A 169 -4.45 -9.54 -9.37
C PHE A 169 -5.53 -9.11 -10.36
N VAL A 170 -5.26 -9.22 -11.67
CA VAL A 170 -6.23 -8.88 -12.73
C VAL A 170 -7.48 -9.75 -12.62
N ASP A 171 -7.32 -11.06 -12.37
CA ASP A 171 -8.45 -11.97 -12.20
C ASP A 171 -9.27 -11.64 -10.95
N ALA A 172 -8.60 -11.34 -9.82
CA ALA A 172 -9.27 -10.89 -8.60
C ALA A 172 -10.02 -9.55 -8.81
N ALA A 173 -9.41 -8.61 -9.55
CA ALA A 173 -10.02 -7.32 -9.87
C ALA A 173 -11.24 -7.48 -10.78
N ARG A 174 -11.18 -8.32 -11.80
CA ARG A 174 -12.34 -8.64 -12.69
C ARG A 174 -13.47 -9.30 -11.93
N GLY A 175 -13.15 -10.23 -11.02
CA GLY A 175 -14.14 -10.87 -10.16
C GLY A 175 -14.82 -9.88 -9.21
N ALA A 176 -14.09 -8.93 -8.65
CA ALA A 176 -14.63 -7.92 -7.76
C ALA A 176 -15.41 -6.82 -8.52
N PHE A 177 -14.95 -6.42 -9.71
CA PHE A 177 -15.47 -5.30 -10.51
C PHE A 177 -15.56 -5.67 -12.00
N PRO A 178 -16.54 -6.48 -12.42
CA PRO A 178 -16.62 -7.03 -13.79
C PRO A 178 -16.78 -5.96 -14.89
N PHE A 179 -17.20 -4.75 -14.53
CA PHE A 179 -17.40 -3.65 -15.49
C PHE A 179 -16.22 -2.67 -15.56
N LYS A 180 -15.15 -2.87 -14.77
CA LYS A 180 -13.94 -2.06 -14.86
C LYS A 180 -12.92 -2.72 -15.78
N THR A 181 -12.39 -1.95 -16.73
CA THR A 181 -11.28 -2.41 -17.58
C THR A 181 -9.98 -2.26 -16.82
N VAL A 182 -9.28 -3.37 -16.63
CA VAL A 182 -7.92 -3.38 -16.10
C VAL A 182 -6.99 -3.66 -17.27
N ALA A 183 -6.24 -2.65 -17.69
CA ALA A 183 -5.26 -2.78 -18.76
C ALA A 183 -3.97 -3.42 -18.22
N ARG A 184 -3.40 -4.36 -18.98
CA ARG A 184 -2.10 -4.97 -18.70
C ARG A 184 -1.05 -4.29 -19.56
N GLU A 185 -0.11 -3.59 -18.95
CA GLU A 185 1.09 -3.14 -19.64
C GLU A 185 2.24 -4.11 -19.35
N SER A 186 2.83 -4.67 -20.42
CA SER A 186 4.09 -5.38 -20.29
C SER A 186 5.21 -4.35 -20.24
N CYS A 187 5.89 -4.21 -19.12
CA CYS A 187 7.13 -3.47 -19.08
C CYS A 187 8.17 -4.13 -19.97
N ALA A 188 8.54 -3.48 -21.07
CA ALA A 188 9.73 -3.86 -21.81
C ALA A 188 10.96 -3.73 -20.88
N PRO A 189 11.95 -4.62 -20.96
CA PRO A 189 13.08 -4.67 -20.04
C PRO A 189 14.07 -3.53 -20.34
N ARG A 190 13.74 -2.31 -19.93
CA ARG A 190 14.69 -1.18 -19.96
C ARG A 190 15.45 -0.97 -18.65
N PHE A 191 15.03 -1.66 -17.59
CA PHE A 191 15.76 -1.73 -16.33
C PHE A 191 15.76 -3.18 -15.85
N GLN A 192 16.91 -3.65 -15.37
CA GLN A 192 17.09 -4.99 -14.78
C GLN A 192 16.39 -5.09 -13.39
N THR A 193 15.19 -4.61 -13.26
CA THR A 193 14.32 -4.84 -12.11
C THR A 193 13.19 -5.73 -12.59
N TYR A 194 13.17 -6.94 -12.08
CA TYR A 194 12.11 -7.93 -12.32
C TYR A 194 10.79 -7.38 -11.74
N GLY A 195 9.99 -6.75 -12.56
CA GLY A 195 8.68 -6.25 -12.17
C GLY A 195 7.73 -6.19 -13.37
N CYS A 196 6.56 -6.75 -13.22
CA CYS A 196 5.45 -6.55 -14.15
C CYS A 196 4.45 -5.58 -13.53
N ALA A 197 3.92 -4.70 -14.33
CA ALA A 197 3.04 -3.64 -13.88
C ALA A 197 1.66 -3.75 -14.51
N VAL A 198 0.67 -3.21 -13.81
CA VAL A 198 -0.68 -2.97 -14.32
C VAL A 198 -0.89 -1.47 -14.38
N GLY A 199 -1.00 -0.91 -15.58
CA GLY A 199 -1.47 0.45 -15.77
C GLY A 199 -3.00 0.48 -15.63
N LEU A 200 -3.50 1.38 -14.81
CA LEU A 200 -4.93 1.62 -14.67
C LEU A 200 -5.29 2.83 -15.53
N GLY A 201 -5.81 2.58 -16.73
CA GLY A 201 -6.34 3.64 -17.58
C GLY A 201 -7.53 4.31 -16.91
N SER A 202 -7.49 5.65 -16.79
CA SER A 202 -8.68 6.42 -16.43
C SER A 202 -9.71 6.30 -17.56
N MET A 203 -10.87 5.71 -17.27
CA MET A 203 -12.02 5.89 -18.15
C MET A 203 -12.54 7.32 -17.94
N THR A 204 -12.18 8.23 -18.85
CA THR A 204 -12.98 9.43 -19.07
C THR A 204 -14.25 8.99 -19.77
N SER A 205 -15.37 9.21 -19.11
CA SER A 205 -16.74 9.11 -19.65
C SER A 205 -16.95 10.02 -20.84
#